data_f00c703129d6025905a22ca9c383d47b
#
_entry.id   f00c703129d6025905a22ca9c383d47b
#
_cell.length_a   1.000
_cell.length_b   1.000
_cell.length_c   1.000
_cell.angle_alpha   90.00
_cell.angle_beta   90.00
_cell.angle_gamma   90.00
#
_symmetry.space_group_name_H-M   'P 1'
#
loop_
_entity.id
_entity.type
_entity.pdbx_description
1 polymer ?
#
loop_
_entity_poly.entity_id
_entity_poly.type
_entity_poly.pdbx_seq_one_letter_code
_entity_poly.pdbx_strand_id
1 'polypeptide(L)'
;DDYKDYYDLDQNHSRHGLYNVNSVKTFSKVFLPALYSIVFIVGFIGNGLVSCVLVKFHNTSNMSDLCLFNLALSDLLFLISLPFWAHYAAVTEWIFGSFMCHAVTALYLLGFYGSIFFMILMTIERYSAIVHANTFLFSKYNSVKSSSALALFMWVLSLGASLPNIIFSQVKNESNVSICMIEYPQGSSWKSFSYIELNILGLIVPLSVMVFCYSRVIPIFMTLKTEKKHKAVKRIVVLIIVFFLFWTPYNIVIFLKFLQHLGYMQSSQWEQNLHMAMQWVETIAFSHCCLNPIIYAFVGQKFRNLFLKILKEWFPLCFDQCVTTE
;
A
#
# COMPACT_ATOMS: atom_id res chain seq x y z
N ASP A 1 15.95 -52.31 20.15
CA ASP A 1 14.58 -51.73 19.89
C ASP A 1 14.54 -50.21 19.94
N ASP A 2 15.40 -49.55 20.72
CA ASP A 2 15.44 -48.09 20.84
C ASP A 2 15.94 -47.33 19.57
N TYR A 3 16.59 -48.03 18.65
CA TYR A 3 17.14 -47.42 17.43
C TYR A 3 16.10 -47.26 16.30
N LYS A 4 15.01 -48.00 16.36
CA LYS A 4 13.95 -47.98 15.36
C LYS A 4 12.97 -46.83 15.61
N ASP A 5 12.69 -46.53 16.87
CA ASP A 5 11.80 -45.44 17.25
C ASP A 5 12.37 -44.02 16.93
N TYR A 6 13.72 -43.91 16.95
CA TYR A 6 14.38 -42.63 16.59
C TYR A 6 14.28 -42.33 15.10
N TYR A 7 14.39 -43.33 14.22
CA TYR A 7 14.22 -43.14 12.77
C TYR A 7 12.77 -42.92 12.33
N ASP A 8 11.80 -43.49 13.04
CA ASP A 8 10.38 -43.28 12.75
C ASP A 8 9.91 -41.89 13.21
N LEU A 9 10.47 -41.35 14.28
CA LEU A 9 10.22 -39.96 14.73
C LEU A 9 10.80 -38.92 13.75
N ASP A 10 11.99 -39.17 13.20
CA ASP A 10 12.64 -38.27 12.24
C ASP A 10 11.94 -38.28 10.88
N GLN A 11 11.47 -39.47 10.42
CA GLN A 11 10.68 -39.60 9.20
C GLN A 11 9.29 -38.93 9.32
N ASN A 12 8.64 -39.01 10.48
CA ASN A 12 7.36 -38.35 10.69
C ASN A 12 7.50 -36.81 10.79
N HIS A 13 8.59 -36.34 11.41
CA HIS A 13 8.89 -34.90 11.44
C HIS A 13 9.22 -34.36 10.05
N SER A 14 10.01 -35.07 9.26
CA SER A 14 10.35 -34.71 7.88
C SER A 14 9.12 -34.80 6.96
N ARG A 15 8.25 -35.82 7.12
CA ARG A 15 7.00 -35.92 6.35
C ARG A 15 5.99 -34.81 6.70
N HIS A 16 5.85 -34.48 7.98
CA HIS A 16 4.95 -33.37 8.40
C HIS A 16 5.46 -32.02 7.95
N GLY A 17 6.77 -31.78 8.00
CA GLY A 17 7.38 -30.56 7.46
C GLY A 17 7.21 -30.47 5.95
N LEU A 18 7.44 -31.56 5.21
CA LEU A 18 7.28 -31.60 3.76
C LEU A 18 5.82 -31.45 3.31
N TYR A 19 4.88 -32.08 4.02
CA TYR A 19 3.44 -31.94 3.77
C TYR A 19 2.96 -30.51 4.01
N ASN A 20 3.44 -29.87 5.08
CA ASN A 20 3.06 -28.48 5.40
C ASN A 20 3.62 -27.48 4.37
N VAL A 21 4.86 -27.64 3.92
CA VAL A 21 5.46 -26.80 2.87
C VAL A 21 4.73 -26.97 1.52
N ASN A 22 4.35 -28.21 1.16
CA ASN A 22 3.62 -28.45 -0.08
C ASN A 22 2.19 -27.90 -0.05
N SER A 23 1.48 -28.03 1.07
CA SER A 23 0.13 -27.46 1.22
C SER A 23 0.14 -25.94 1.17
N VAL A 24 1.12 -25.27 1.78
CA VAL A 24 1.31 -23.83 1.73
C VAL A 24 1.64 -23.36 0.32
N LYS A 25 2.53 -24.06 -0.40
CA LYS A 25 2.83 -23.76 -1.80
C LYS A 25 1.61 -23.90 -2.71
N THR A 26 0.80 -24.94 -2.53
CA THR A 26 -0.42 -25.18 -3.30
C THR A 26 -1.47 -24.10 -2.99
N PHE A 27 -1.65 -23.76 -1.72
CA PHE A 27 -2.55 -22.69 -1.29
C PHE A 27 -2.13 -21.33 -1.88
N SER A 28 -0.85 -20.97 -1.81
CA SER A 28 -0.33 -19.72 -2.36
C SER A 28 -0.56 -19.62 -3.87
N LYS A 29 -0.42 -20.72 -4.62
CA LYS A 29 -0.62 -20.74 -6.09
C LYS A 29 -2.06 -20.45 -6.53
N VAL A 30 -3.04 -20.73 -5.70
CA VAL A 30 -4.46 -20.49 -6.04
C VAL A 30 -4.98 -19.22 -5.35
N PHE A 31 -4.67 -19.05 -4.08
CA PHE A 31 -5.21 -17.96 -3.27
C PHE A 31 -4.63 -16.60 -3.66
N LEU A 32 -3.29 -16.49 -3.77
CA LEU A 32 -2.66 -15.19 -4.08
C LEU A 32 -3.09 -14.62 -5.45
N PRO A 33 -3.10 -15.39 -6.56
CA PRO A 33 -3.57 -14.88 -7.84
C PRO A 33 -5.03 -14.42 -7.81
N ALA A 34 -5.91 -15.19 -7.15
CA ALA A 34 -7.32 -14.82 -7.01
C ALA A 34 -7.47 -13.51 -6.24
N LEU A 35 -6.76 -13.39 -5.12
CA LEU A 35 -6.81 -12.19 -4.29
C LEU A 35 -6.24 -10.96 -5.02
N TYR A 36 -5.06 -11.08 -5.64
CA TYR A 36 -4.45 -9.98 -6.39
C TYR A 36 -5.34 -9.52 -7.55
N SER A 37 -6.05 -10.46 -8.20
CA SER A 37 -7.02 -10.13 -9.25
C SER A 37 -8.22 -9.35 -8.69
N ILE A 38 -8.77 -9.76 -7.55
CA ILE A 38 -9.88 -9.05 -6.88
C ILE A 38 -9.43 -7.66 -6.44
N VAL A 39 -8.28 -7.55 -5.78
CA VAL A 39 -7.69 -6.27 -5.34
C VAL A 39 -7.44 -5.36 -6.53
N PHE A 40 -6.90 -5.89 -7.62
CA PHE A 40 -6.71 -5.14 -8.87
C PHE A 40 -8.03 -4.58 -9.41
N ILE A 41 -9.05 -5.44 -9.61
CA ILE A 41 -10.31 -5.01 -10.21
C ILE A 41 -11.01 -3.96 -9.34
N VAL A 42 -11.19 -4.25 -8.04
CA VAL A 42 -11.89 -3.37 -7.10
C VAL A 42 -11.10 -2.06 -6.89
N GLY A 43 -9.79 -2.17 -6.69
CA GLY A 43 -8.92 -1.01 -6.47
C GLY A 43 -8.80 -0.14 -7.71
N PHE A 44 -8.62 -0.72 -8.89
CA PHE A 44 -8.47 0.01 -10.15
C PHE A 44 -9.75 0.78 -10.52
N ILE A 45 -10.90 0.14 -10.41
CA ILE A 45 -12.20 0.80 -10.64
C ILE A 45 -12.39 1.91 -9.60
N GLY A 46 -12.17 1.62 -8.31
CA GLY A 46 -12.37 2.57 -7.23
C GLY A 46 -11.48 3.81 -7.34
N ASN A 47 -10.16 3.63 -7.49
CA ASN A 47 -9.22 4.76 -7.60
C ASN A 47 -9.34 5.48 -8.94
N GLY A 48 -9.68 4.79 -10.02
CA GLY A 48 -10.01 5.38 -11.31
C GLY A 48 -11.21 6.33 -11.22
N LEU A 49 -12.29 5.89 -10.55
CA LEU A 49 -13.47 6.72 -10.31
C LEU A 49 -13.16 7.92 -9.41
N VAL A 50 -12.36 7.75 -8.35
CA VAL A 50 -11.87 8.87 -7.51
C VAL A 50 -11.14 9.90 -8.37
N SER A 51 -10.23 9.45 -9.21
CA SER A 51 -9.47 10.32 -10.11
C SER A 51 -10.38 11.07 -11.09
N CYS A 52 -11.36 10.38 -11.70
CA CYS A 52 -12.33 10.97 -12.61
C CYS A 52 -13.20 12.03 -11.91
N VAL A 53 -13.68 11.77 -10.69
CA VAL A 53 -14.46 12.74 -9.89
C VAL A 53 -13.64 13.99 -9.60
N LEU A 54 -12.38 13.82 -9.19
CA LEU A 54 -11.51 14.93 -8.85
C LEU A 54 -11.16 15.79 -10.08
N VAL A 55 -10.89 15.17 -11.22
CA VAL A 55 -10.60 15.92 -12.46
C VAL A 55 -11.82 16.65 -12.98
N LYS A 56 -13.01 16.00 -12.95
CA LYS A 56 -14.23 16.57 -13.57
C LYS A 56 -14.92 17.64 -12.72
N PHE A 57 -14.91 17.50 -11.39
CA PHE A 57 -15.76 18.30 -10.51
C PHE A 57 -15.00 19.11 -9.44
N HIS A 58 -13.71 18.89 -9.28
CA HIS A 58 -12.90 19.60 -8.31
C HIS A 58 -11.91 20.54 -8.99
N ASN A 59 -11.80 21.73 -8.41
CA ASN A 59 -10.78 22.66 -8.83
C ASN A 59 -9.43 22.18 -8.23
N THR A 60 -8.49 21.75 -9.08
CA THR A 60 -7.15 21.28 -8.69
C THR A 60 -6.32 22.34 -7.95
N SER A 61 -6.89 23.53 -7.71
CA SER A 61 -6.29 24.59 -6.89
C SER A 61 -6.32 24.30 -5.38
N ASN A 62 -7.11 23.32 -4.92
CA ASN A 62 -7.19 22.97 -3.51
C ASN A 62 -6.15 21.87 -3.20
N MET A 63 -5.25 22.15 -2.25
CA MET A 63 -4.19 21.24 -1.82
C MET A 63 -4.72 19.84 -1.41
N SER A 64 -5.86 19.80 -0.70
CA SER A 64 -6.47 18.54 -0.29
C SER A 64 -6.89 17.67 -1.46
N ASP A 65 -7.54 18.27 -2.47
CA ASP A 65 -7.99 17.55 -3.67
C ASP A 65 -6.80 17.07 -4.51
N LEU A 66 -5.73 17.87 -4.57
CA LEU A 66 -4.48 17.48 -5.21
C LEU A 66 -3.79 16.29 -4.50
N CYS A 67 -3.76 16.31 -3.16
CA CYS A 67 -3.22 15.18 -2.39
C CYS A 67 -4.05 13.90 -2.61
N LEU A 68 -5.38 14.02 -2.61
CA LEU A 68 -6.28 12.88 -2.87
C LEU A 68 -6.11 12.32 -4.28
N PHE A 69 -5.95 13.19 -5.28
CA PHE A 69 -5.70 12.79 -6.66
C PHE A 69 -4.38 12.03 -6.79
N ASN A 70 -3.31 12.57 -6.21
CA ASN A 70 -1.99 11.91 -6.27
C ASN A 70 -1.95 10.62 -5.44
N LEU A 71 -2.70 10.54 -4.33
CA LEU A 71 -2.87 9.30 -3.57
C LEU A 71 -3.56 8.23 -4.44
N ALA A 72 -4.66 8.58 -5.10
CA ALA A 72 -5.34 7.67 -6.03
C ALA A 72 -4.45 7.25 -7.21
N LEU A 73 -3.63 8.17 -7.74
CA LEU A 73 -2.65 7.87 -8.77
C LEU A 73 -1.56 6.92 -8.28
N SER A 74 -1.06 7.10 -7.06
CA SER A 74 -0.10 6.19 -6.44
C SER A 74 -0.68 4.79 -6.27
N ASP A 75 -1.94 4.69 -5.79
CA ASP A 75 -2.65 3.43 -5.67
C ASP A 75 -2.84 2.77 -7.05
N LEU A 76 -3.15 3.53 -8.11
CA LEU A 76 -3.26 3.00 -9.47
C LEU A 76 -1.93 2.45 -10.00
N LEU A 77 -0.79 3.13 -9.76
CA LEU A 77 0.54 2.61 -10.13
C LEU A 77 0.82 1.26 -9.46
N PHE A 78 0.55 1.19 -8.16
CA PHE A 78 0.67 -0.05 -7.40
C PHE A 78 -0.23 -1.16 -7.99
N LEU A 79 -1.50 -0.86 -8.22
CA LEU A 79 -2.48 -1.81 -8.73
C LEU A 79 -2.13 -2.35 -10.12
N ILE A 80 -1.57 -1.52 -11.01
CA ILE A 80 -1.12 -1.95 -12.35
C ILE A 80 -0.01 -3.03 -12.25
N SER A 81 0.76 -3.06 -11.17
CA SER A 81 1.77 -4.10 -10.95
C SER A 81 1.17 -5.46 -10.59
N LEU A 82 -0.02 -5.50 -9.96
CA LEU A 82 -0.61 -6.72 -9.38
C LEU A 82 -0.91 -7.84 -10.40
N PRO A 83 -1.40 -7.61 -11.63
CA PRO A 83 -1.61 -8.67 -12.60
C PRO A 83 -0.35 -9.47 -12.91
N PHE A 84 0.81 -8.81 -12.93
CA PHE A 84 2.12 -9.46 -13.17
C PHE A 84 2.52 -10.33 -11.98
N TRP A 85 2.34 -9.83 -10.75
CA TRP A 85 2.59 -10.59 -9.53
C TRP A 85 1.58 -11.73 -9.36
N ALA A 86 0.31 -11.54 -9.76
CA ALA A 86 -0.70 -12.59 -9.75
C ALA A 86 -0.30 -13.74 -10.70
N HIS A 87 0.11 -13.43 -11.92
CA HIS A 87 0.59 -14.42 -12.87
C HIS A 87 1.82 -15.17 -12.34
N TYR A 88 2.81 -14.41 -11.83
CA TYR A 88 4.02 -14.99 -11.24
C TYR A 88 3.72 -15.93 -10.07
N ALA A 89 2.79 -15.57 -9.19
CA ALA A 89 2.35 -16.42 -8.09
C ALA A 89 1.66 -17.71 -8.57
N ALA A 90 0.86 -17.64 -9.64
CA ALA A 90 0.15 -18.78 -10.22
C ALA A 90 1.11 -19.77 -10.89
N VAL A 91 2.01 -19.27 -11.73
CA VAL A 91 2.89 -20.09 -12.58
C VAL A 91 4.21 -20.42 -11.87
N THR A 92 4.62 -19.61 -10.88
CA THR A 92 5.91 -19.68 -10.18
C THR A 92 7.13 -19.45 -11.10
N GLU A 93 6.91 -18.84 -12.25
CA GLU A 93 7.92 -18.47 -13.22
C GLU A 93 7.68 -17.06 -13.76
N TRP A 94 8.75 -16.26 -13.86
CA TRP A 94 8.70 -14.91 -14.42
C TRP A 94 8.93 -14.95 -15.94
N ILE A 95 7.86 -14.85 -16.71
CA ILE A 95 7.92 -14.96 -18.18
C ILE A 95 8.07 -13.61 -18.90
N PHE A 96 8.00 -12.48 -18.16
CA PHE A 96 7.90 -11.15 -18.77
C PHE A 96 9.24 -10.49 -19.12
N GLY A 97 10.37 -11.16 -18.83
CA GLY A 97 11.71 -10.68 -19.12
C GLY A 97 12.24 -9.62 -18.15
N SER A 98 13.50 -9.20 -18.35
CA SER A 98 14.22 -8.35 -17.40
C SER A 98 13.66 -6.92 -17.37
N PHE A 99 13.33 -6.32 -18.52
CA PHE A 99 12.74 -4.98 -18.55
C PHE A 99 11.46 -4.90 -17.71
N MET A 100 10.56 -5.86 -17.85
CA MET A 100 9.31 -5.89 -17.09
C MET A 100 9.54 -6.18 -15.60
N CYS A 101 10.60 -6.91 -15.23
CA CYS A 101 10.98 -7.07 -13.82
C CYS A 101 11.30 -5.71 -13.18
N HIS A 102 12.12 -4.87 -13.82
CA HIS A 102 12.39 -3.51 -13.37
C HIS A 102 11.14 -2.62 -13.38
N ALA A 103 10.37 -2.63 -14.46
CA ALA A 103 9.20 -1.78 -14.62
C ALA A 103 8.09 -2.10 -13.62
N VAL A 104 7.80 -3.38 -13.40
CA VAL A 104 6.78 -3.82 -12.44
C VAL A 104 7.22 -3.54 -11.01
N THR A 105 8.51 -3.74 -10.69
CA THR A 105 9.09 -3.37 -9.40
C THR A 105 9.01 -1.86 -9.17
N ALA A 106 9.28 -1.05 -10.22
CA ALA A 106 9.15 0.41 -10.15
C ALA A 106 7.70 0.84 -9.88
N LEU A 107 6.73 0.29 -10.62
CA LEU A 107 5.30 0.59 -10.41
C LEU A 107 4.86 0.26 -8.99
N TYR A 108 5.25 -0.90 -8.48
CA TYR A 108 4.97 -1.36 -7.14
C TYR A 108 5.52 -0.38 -6.07
N LEU A 109 6.82 -0.07 -6.15
CA LEU A 109 7.50 0.76 -5.15
C LEU A 109 7.11 2.24 -5.22
N LEU A 110 6.99 2.81 -6.42
CA LEU A 110 6.50 4.18 -6.60
C LEU A 110 5.08 4.34 -6.08
N GLY A 111 4.22 3.36 -6.33
CA GLY A 111 2.88 3.33 -5.77
C GLY A 111 2.90 3.26 -4.25
N PHE A 112 3.70 2.37 -3.68
CA PHE A 112 3.85 2.20 -2.23
C PHE A 112 4.35 3.47 -1.53
N TYR A 113 5.52 3.98 -1.90
CA TYR A 113 6.08 5.19 -1.28
C TYR A 113 5.25 6.44 -1.59
N GLY A 114 4.69 6.53 -2.81
CA GLY A 114 3.80 7.60 -3.19
C GLY A 114 2.57 7.68 -2.28
N SER A 115 1.89 6.57 -2.04
CA SER A 115 0.74 6.51 -1.13
C SER A 115 1.11 6.97 0.29
N ILE A 116 2.25 6.54 0.81
CA ILE A 116 2.74 6.96 2.13
C ILE A 116 2.99 8.48 2.17
N PHE A 117 3.74 9.01 1.22
CA PHE A 117 4.15 10.41 1.24
C PHE A 117 2.97 11.37 0.98
N PHE A 118 2.05 11.00 0.10
CA PHE A 118 0.83 11.80 -0.10
C PHE A 118 -0.12 11.73 1.10
N MET A 119 -0.16 10.63 1.82
CA MET A 119 -0.90 10.53 3.08
C MET A 119 -0.28 11.41 4.19
N ILE A 120 1.05 11.45 4.30
CA ILE A 120 1.78 12.35 5.19
C ILE A 120 1.48 13.81 4.82
N LEU A 121 1.59 14.14 3.53
CA LEU A 121 1.34 15.50 3.05
C LEU A 121 -0.09 15.96 3.33
N MET A 122 -1.08 15.10 3.10
CA MET A 122 -2.48 15.35 3.43
C MET A 122 -2.70 15.55 4.94
N THR A 123 -1.98 14.81 5.77
CA THR A 123 -2.03 14.96 7.23
C THR A 123 -1.48 16.31 7.67
N ILE A 124 -0.33 16.73 7.12
CA ILE A 124 0.28 18.03 7.40
C ILE A 124 -0.61 19.18 6.90
N GLU A 125 -1.21 19.03 5.71
CA GLU A 125 -2.15 20.01 5.17
C GLU A 125 -3.35 20.22 6.11
N ARG A 126 -3.96 19.13 6.60
CA ARG A 126 -5.07 19.21 7.54
C ARG A 126 -4.68 19.81 8.88
N TYR A 127 -3.53 19.43 9.41
CA TYR A 127 -2.97 20.06 10.60
C TYR A 127 -2.82 21.56 10.40
N SER A 128 -2.20 22.00 9.31
CA SER A 128 -1.97 23.41 9.00
C SER A 128 -3.29 24.17 8.81
N ALA A 129 -4.28 23.57 8.14
CA ALA A 129 -5.60 24.17 7.92
C ALA A 129 -6.41 24.39 9.21
N ILE A 130 -6.18 23.56 10.24
CA ILE A 130 -6.93 23.61 11.49
C ILE A 130 -6.20 24.47 12.52
N VAL A 131 -4.89 24.22 12.69
CA VAL A 131 -4.10 24.86 13.77
C VAL A 131 -3.60 26.24 13.34
N HIS A 132 -3.30 26.43 12.06
CA HIS A 132 -2.71 27.67 11.51
C HIS A 132 -3.61 28.40 10.51
N ALA A 133 -4.93 28.23 10.60
CA ALA A 133 -5.91 28.78 9.67
C ALA A 133 -5.78 30.31 9.42
N ASN A 134 -5.30 31.06 10.42
CA ASN A 134 -5.21 32.53 10.37
C ASN A 134 -3.78 33.04 10.08
N THR A 135 -2.83 32.18 9.73
CA THR A 135 -1.46 32.61 9.46
C THR A 135 -1.24 32.91 7.97
N PHE A 136 -0.48 33.96 7.68
CA PHE A 136 -0.05 34.33 6.32
C PHE A 136 0.66 33.17 5.60
N LEU A 137 1.38 32.33 6.34
CA LEU A 137 2.07 31.14 5.82
C LEU A 137 1.08 30.13 5.22
N PHE A 138 -0.11 29.95 5.81
CA PHE A 138 -1.13 29.05 5.31
C PHE A 138 -1.69 29.51 3.97
N SER A 139 -1.94 30.83 3.80
CA SER A 139 -2.40 31.40 2.54
C SER A 139 -1.38 31.24 1.41
N LYS A 140 -0.09 31.42 1.71
CA LYS A 140 1.01 31.23 0.75
C LYS A 140 1.21 29.75 0.38
N TYR A 141 1.02 28.86 1.35
CA TYR A 141 1.16 27.41 1.16
C TYR A 141 0.03 26.83 0.30
N ASN A 142 -1.15 27.42 0.35
CA ASN A 142 -2.34 26.99 -0.40
C ASN A 142 -2.40 27.58 -1.83
N SER A 143 -1.34 28.21 -2.31
CA SER A 143 -1.22 28.64 -3.71
C SER A 143 -1.09 27.41 -4.63
N VAL A 144 -1.74 27.42 -5.79
CA VAL A 144 -1.67 26.35 -6.81
C VAL A 144 -0.23 25.97 -7.15
N LYS A 145 0.64 26.97 -7.32
CA LYS A 145 2.07 26.75 -7.61
C LYS A 145 2.80 26.02 -6.49
N SER A 146 2.52 26.38 -5.25
CA SER A 146 3.11 25.74 -4.07
C SER A 146 2.63 24.29 -3.90
N SER A 147 1.35 24.06 -4.11
CA SER A 147 0.74 22.73 -4.03
C SER A 147 1.30 21.77 -5.08
N SER A 148 1.45 22.25 -6.33
CA SER A 148 2.04 21.45 -7.41
C SER A 148 3.52 21.18 -7.18
N ALA A 149 4.28 22.13 -6.66
CA ALA A 149 5.69 21.95 -6.32
C ALA A 149 5.87 20.91 -5.21
N LEU A 150 5.00 20.91 -4.20
CA LEU A 150 5.00 19.91 -3.14
C LEU A 150 4.62 18.51 -3.65
N ALA A 151 3.63 18.41 -4.53
CA ALA A 151 3.28 17.15 -5.16
C ALA A 151 4.46 16.57 -5.97
N LEU A 152 5.12 17.42 -6.77
CA LEU A 152 6.32 17.02 -7.50
C LEU A 152 7.44 16.59 -6.55
N PHE A 153 7.66 17.30 -5.46
CA PHE A 153 8.65 16.94 -4.44
C PHE A 153 8.35 15.56 -3.82
N MET A 154 7.07 15.24 -3.53
CA MET A 154 6.69 13.91 -3.02
C MET A 154 6.95 12.80 -4.05
N TRP A 155 6.73 13.05 -5.34
CA TRP A 155 7.09 12.10 -6.40
C TRP A 155 8.60 11.88 -6.52
N VAL A 156 9.40 12.95 -6.40
CA VAL A 156 10.87 12.85 -6.39
C VAL A 156 11.36 12.05 -5.19
N LEU A 157 10.79 12.27 -4.00
CA LEU A 157 11.09 11.48 -2.80
C LEU A 157 10.71 10.00 -2.98
N SER A 158 9.53 9.74 -3.58
CA SER A 158 9.08 8.36 -3.85
C SER A 158 10.02 7.66 -4.83
N LEU A 159 10.47 8.35 -5.86
CA LEU A 159 11.46 7.82 -6.80
C LEU A 159 12.80 7.56 -6.11
N GLY A 160 13.28 8.49 -5.29
CA GLY A 160 14.54 8.35 -4.55
C GLY A 160 14.54 7.14 -3.62
N ALA A 161 13.45 6.93 -2.88
CA ALA A 161 13.25 5.77 -2.01
C ALA A 161 13.13 4.46 -2.81
N SER A 162 12.51 4.49 -3.98
CA SER A 162 12.33 3.29 -4.82
C SER A 162 13.59 2.89 -5.59
N LEU A 163 14.45 3.84 -5.90
CA LEU A 163 15.54 3.70 -6.87
C LEU A 163 16.51 2.57 -6.55
N PRO A 164 17.01 2.37 -5.31
CA PRO A 164 17.92 1.27 -5.02
C PRO A 164 17.31 -0.10 -5.36
N ASN A 165 16.06 -0.32 -4.96
CA ASN A 165 15.38 -1.58 -5.20
C ASN A 165 15.05 -1.80 -6.69
N ILE A 166 14.79 -0.73 -7.46
CA ILE A 166 14.58 -0.80 -8.91
C ILE A 166 15.89 -1.18 -9.61
N ILE A 167 17.01 -0.57 -9.23
CA ILE A 167 18.33 -0.84 -9.83
C ILE A 167 18.77 -2.29 -9.58
N PHE A 168 18.53 -2.81 -8.36
CA PHE A 168 18.93 -4.15 -7.95
C PHE A 168 17.88 -5.22 -8.29
N SER A 169 16.73 -4.87 -8.88
CA SER A 169 15.80 -5.86 -9.40
C SER A 169 16.36 -6.51 -10.67
N GLN A 170 16.25 -7.83 -10.76
CA GLN A 170 16.75 -8.58 -11.93
C GLN A 170 16.05 -9.91 -12.08
N VAL A 171 16.14 -10.48 -13.29
CA VAL A 171 15.68 -11.83 -13.55
C VAL A 171 16.86 -12.79 -13.40
N LYS A 172 16.71 -13.78 -12.51
CA LYS A 172 17.68 -14.84 -12.27
C LYS A 172 17.10 -16.18 -12.70
N ASN A 173 17.90 -17.01 -13.35
CA ASN A 173 17.52 -18.37 -13.69
C ASN A 173 18.03 -19.32 -12.60
N GLU A 174 17.11 -19.89 -11.85
CA GLU A 174 17.40 -20.91 -10.82
C GLU A 174 16.71 -22.22 -11.22
N SER A 175 17.48 -23.30 -11.37
CA SER A 175 16.96 -24.64 -11.71
C SER A 175 16.04 -24.64 -12.95
N ASN A 176 16.43 -23.91 -14.01
CA ASN A 176 15.65 -23.71 -15.25
C ASN A 176 14.32 -22.94 -15.08
N VAL A 177 14.14 -22.23 -14.00
CA VAL A 177 12.98 -21.33 -13.76
C VAL A 177 13.47 -19.91 -13.65
N SER A 178 12.85 -19.00 -14.38
CA SER A 178 13.15 -17.57 -14.30
C SER A 178 12.41 -16.94 -13.11
N ILE A 179 13.14 -16.17 -12.30
CA ILE A 179 12.62 -15.51 -11.09
C ILE A 179 12.92 -14.02 -11.17
N CYS A 180 11.93 -13.15 -10.98
CA CYS A 180 12.16 -11.71 -10.78
C CYS A 180 12.36 -11.45 -9.30
N MET A 181 13.53 -10.93 -8.93
CA MET A 181 13.90 -10.69 -7.54
C MET A 181 14.81 -9.47 -7.39
N ILE A 182 14.90 -8.94 -6.17
CA ILE A 182 15.87 -7.90 -5.81
C ILE A 182 17.11 -8.61 -5.24
N GLU A 183 18.24 -8.52 -5.93
CA GLU A 183 19.51 -9.12 -5.51
C GLU A 183 20.56 -8.04 -5.32
N TYR A 184 20.95 -7.84 -4.06
CA TYR A 184 21.97 -6.87 -3.72
C TYR A 184 23.37 -7.47 -3.86
N PRO A 185 24.41 -6.64 -4.19
CA PRO A 185 25.78 -7.11 -4.27
C PRO A 185 26.23 -7.77 -2.96
N GLN A 186 26.91 -8.90 -3.08
CA GLN A 186 27.42 -9.64 -1.93
C GLN A 186 28.40 -8.78 -1.12
N GLY A 187 28.30 -8.86 0.22
CA GLY A 187 29.15 -8.08 1.13
C GLY A 187 28.79 -6.59 1.22
N SER A 188 27.73 -6.13 0.50
CA SER A 188 27.26 -4.76 0.59
C SER A 188 26.23 -4.57 1.71
N SER A 189 26.14 -3.35 2.22
CA SER A 189 25.13 -2.98 3.24
C SER A 189 23.75 -2.67 2.63
N TRP A 190 23.54 -2.81 1.31
CA TRP A 190 22.31 -2.43 0.63
C TRP A 190 21.08 -3.20 1.12
N LYS A 191 21.23 -4.49 1.42
CA LYS A 191 20.13 -5.32 1.96
C LYS A 191 19.69 -4.84 3.33
N SER A 192 20.65 -4.54 4.22
CA SER A 192 20.36 -3.95 5.54
C SER A 192 19.73 -2.57 5.40
N PHE A 193 20.25 -1.73 4.50
CA PHE A 193 19.71 -0.42 4.20
C PHE A 193 18.24 -0.50 3.76
N SER A 194 17.91 -1.39 2.83
CA SER A 194 16.53 -1.57 2.34
C SER A 194 15.55 -1.98 3.45
N TYR A 195 15.93 -2.90 4.35
CA TYR A 195 15.09 -3.25 5.48
C TYR A 195 14.86 -2.09 6.44
N ILE A 196 15.92 -1.32 6.75
CA ILE A 196 15.84 -0.15 7.62
C ILE A 196 15.00 0.94 6.96
N GLU A 197 15.22 1.22 5.68
CA GLU A 197 14.47 2.19 4.89
C GLU A 197 12.97 1.89 4.89
N LEU A 198 12.57 0.64 4.59
CA LEU A 198 11.17 0.20 4.62
C LEU A 198 10.53 0.41 5.99
N ASN A 199 11.23 0.09 7.07
CA ASN A 199 10.70 0.30 8.42
C ASN A 199 10.62 1.78 8.80
N ILE A 200 11.64 2.58 8.45
CA ILE A 200 11.67 4.01 8.77
C ILE A 200 10.62 4.76 7.94
N LEU A 201 10.67 4.65 6.62
CA LEU A 201 9.77 5.40 5.72
C LEU A 201 8.38 4.78 5.65
N GLY A 202 8.25 3.46 5.80
CA GLY A 202 6.98 2.75 5.74
C GLY A 202 6.15 2.80 7.03
N LEU A 203 6.78 2.99 8.20
CA LEU A 203 6.07 2.97 9.48
C LEU A 203 6.47 4.10 10.42
N ILE A 204 7.77 4.25 10.77
CA ILE A 204 8.19 5.13 11.86
C ILE A 204 7.92 6.60 11.53
N VAL A 205 8.32 7.07 10.36
CA VAL A 205 8.10 8.46 9.92
C VAL A 205 6.61 8.78 9.78
N PRO A 206 5.79 8.01 9.03
CA PRO A 206 4.37 8.30 8.93
C PRO A 206 3.68 8.27 10.31
N LEU A 207 3.98 7.28 11.16
CA LEU A 207 3.41 7.19 12.50
C LEU A 207 3.75 8.42 13.34
N SER A 208 5.02 8.84 13.35
CA SER A 208 5.49 10.00 14.12
C SER A 208 4.81 11.29 13.68
N VAL A 209 4.72 11.53 12.36
CA VAL A 209 4.04 12.72 11.81
C VAL A 209 2.56 12.71 12.16
N MET A 210 1.89 11.56 12.03
CA MET A 210 0.46 11.45 12.30
C MET A 210 0.15 11.62 13.79
N VAL A 211 0.90 10.98 14.68
CA VAL A 211 0.75 11.14 16.13
C VAL A 211 0.96 12.60 16.51
N PHE A 212 2.00 13.25 16.01
CA PHE A 212 2.23 14.68 16.26
C PHE A 212 1.08 15.55 15.78
N CYS A 213 0.68 15.45 14.52
CA CYS A 213 -0.38 16.29 13.94
C CYS A 213 -1.71 16.08 14.67
N TYR A 214 -2.11 14.85 14.93
CA TYR A 214 -3.41 14.56 15.54
C TYR A 214 -3.47 14.82 17.04
N SER A 215 -2.35 14.71 17.77
CA SER A 215 -2.29 15.14 19.16
C SER A 215 -2.63 16.63 19.31
N ARG A 216 -2.36 17.43 18.28
CA ARG A 216 -2.68 18.88 18.24
C ARG A 216 -4.06 19.18 17.68
N VAL A 217 -4.53 18.40 16.71
CA VAL A 217 -5.80 18.61 16.02
C VAL A 217 -6.99 18.14 16.87
N ILE A 218 -6.91 17.01 17.56
CA ILE A 218 -8.01 16.41 18.33
C ILE A 218 -8.52 17.35 19.43
N PRO A 219 -7.68 18.00 20.28
CA PRO A 219 -8.17 18.94 21.30
C PRO A 219 -8.95 20.11 20.70
N ILE A 220 -8.48 20.70 19.60
CA ILE A 220 -9.17 21.79 18.91
C ILE A 220 -10.54 21.30 18.40
N PHE A 221 -10.61 20.06 17.96
CA PHE A 221 -11.85 19.44 17.46
C PHE A 221 -12.92 19.26 18.53
N MET A 222 -12.49 18.87 19.72
CA MET A 222 -13.37 18.68 20.87
C MET A 222 -14.07 19.98 21.27
N THR A 223 -13.47 21.14 20.95
CA THR A 223 -14.02 22.47 21.25
C THR A 223 -14.90 23.05 20.13
N LEU A 224 -14.85 22.51 18.91
CA LEU A 224 -15.56 23.03 17.75
C LEU A 224 -16.97 22.42 17.62
N LYS A 225 -18.03 23.25 17.70
CA LYS A 225 -19.45 22.86 17.62
C LYS A 225 -19.95 22.52 16.19
N THR A 226 -19.12 22.52 15.15
CA THR A 226 -19.56 22.43 13.76
C THR A 226 -19.47 20.99 13.21
N GLU A 227 -20.61 20.33 12.96
CA GLU A 227 -20.69 18.96 12.43
C GLU A 227 -19.89 18.71 11.13
N LYS A 228 -19.82 19.68 10.21
CA LYS A 228 -19.11 19.53 8.93
C LYS A 228 -17.61 19.30 9.14
N LYS A 229 -17.01 20.00 10.11
CA LYS A 229 -15.59 19.83 10.44
C LYS A 229 -15.31 18.48 11.11
N HIS A 230 -16.21 18.01 11.98
CA HIS A 230 -16.13 16.68 12.59
C HIS A 230 -16.11 15.55 11.54
N LYS A 231 -16.99 15.64 10.53
CA LYS A 231 -17.04 14.63 9.45
C LYS A 231 -15.74 14.59 8.63
N ALA A 232 -15.11 15.73 8.35
CA ALA A 232 -13.88 15.80 7.58
C ALA A 232 -12.68 15.15 8.31
N VAL A 233 -12.52 15.42 9.61
CA VAL A 233 -11.42 14.83 10.39
C VAL A 233 -11.66 13.35 10.65
N LYS A 234 -12.90 12.95 10.94
CA LYS A 234 -13.23 11.52 11.08
C LYS A 234 -12.76 10.69 9.88
N ARG A 235 -12.90 11.22 8.65
CA ARG A 235 -12.41 10.53 7.43
C ARG A 235 -10.92 10.28 7.48
N ILE A 236 -10.16 11.32 7.78
CA ILE A 236 -8.70 11.24 7.77
C ILE A 236 -8.21 10.34 8.88
N VAL A 237 -8.80 10.42 10.07
CA VAL A 237 -8.49 9.51 11.18
C VAL A 237 -8.76 8.06 10.80
N VAL A 238 -9.88 7.78 10.14
CA VAL A 238 -10.21 6.43 9.66
C VAL A 238 -9.18 5.94 8.63
N LEU A 239 -8.81 6.78 7.66
CA LEU A 239 -7.77 6.43 6.67
C LEU A 239 -6.44 6.05 7.32
N ILE A 240 -6.05 6.81 8.35
CA ILE A 240 -4.81 6.58 9.08
C ILE A 240 -4.86 5.29 9.88
N ILE A 241 -5.96 5.07 10.63
CA ILE A 241 -6.14 3.83 11.39
C ILE A 241 -6.07 2.63 10.45
N VAL A 242 -6.77 2.70 9.31
CA VAL A 242 -6.74 1.65 8.29
C VAL A 242 -5.33 1.45 7.76
N PHE A 243 -4.62 2.52 7.39
CA PHE A 243 -3.24 2.42 6.94
C PHE A 243 -2.37 1.65 7.95
N PHE A 244 -2.41 2.02 9.23
CA PHE A 244 -1.59 1.35 10.24
C PHE A 244 -2.00 -0.09 10.49
N LEU A 245 -3.29 -0.41 10.49
CA LEU A 245 -3.78 -1.78 10.64
C LEU A 245 -3.25 -2.69 9.52
N PHE A 246 -3.12 -2.18 8.31
CA PHE A 246 -2.69 -2.96 7.16
C PHE A 246 -1.17 -3.02 7.00
N TRP A 247 -0.45 -1.93 7.32
CA TRP A 247 1.00 -1.85 7.10
C TRP A 247 1.85 -2.21 8.32
N THR A 248 1.33 -2.09 9.54
CA THR A 248 2.11 -2.45 10.74
C THR A 248 2.52 -3.93 10.77
N PRO A 249 1.64 -4.91 10.48
CA PRO A 249 2.04 -6.32 10.42
C PRO A 249 3.15 -6.57 9.39
N TYR A 250 3.06 -5.96 8.21
CA TYR A 250 4.08 -6.03 7.17
C TYR A 250 5.45 -5.53 7.68
N ASN A 251 5.47 -4.34 8.29
CA ASN A 251 6.70 -3.75 8.81
C ASN A 251 7.30 -4.56 9.97
N ILE A 252 6.48 -5.18 10.81
CA ILE A 252 6.96 -6.10 11.86
C ILE A 252 7.69 -7.29 11.22
N VAL A 253 7.13 -7.91 10.19
CA VAL A 253 7.77 -9.05 9.51
C VAL A 253 9.04 -8.62 8.79
N ILE A 254 9.07 -7.44 8.16
CA ILE A 254 10.28 -6.85 7.56
C ILE A 254 11.36 -6.65 8.62
N PHE A 255 11.01 -6.16 9.81
CA PHE A 255 11.95 -6.00 10.92
C PHE A 255 12.50 -7.35 11.41
N LEU A 256 11.65 -8.37 11.53
CA LEU A 256 12.10 -9.73 11.89
C LEU A 256 13.03 -10.32 10.83
N LYS A 257 12.77 -10.09 9.54
CA LYS A 257 13.69 -10.48 8.45
C LYS A 257 15.02 -9.72 8.52
N PHE A 258 15.00 -8.47 8.94
CA PHE A 258 16.23 -7.72 9.20
C PHE A 258 17.04 -8.34 10.34
N LEU A 259 16.41 -8.71 11.46
CA LEU A 259 17.08 -9.41 12.57
C LEU A 259 17.65 -10.77 12.10
N GLN A 260 16.92 -11.51 11.29
CA GLN A 260 17.42 -12.76 10.69
C GLN A 260 18.65 -12.51 9.80
N HIS A 261 18.64 -11.44 9.01
CA HIS A 261 19.79 -11.04 8.21
C HIS A 261 21.02 -10.68 9.04
N LEU A 262 20.85 -10.15 10.25
CA LEU A 262 21.92 -9.87 11.20
C LEU A 262 22.44 -11.10 11.96
N GLY A 263 21.88 -12.28 11.68
CA GLY A 263 22.32 -13.54 12.30
C GLY A 263 21.50 -13.99 13.50
N TYR A 264 20.39 -13.31 13.83
CA TYR A 264 19.44 -13.79 14.83
C TYR A 264 18.43 -14.75 14.22
N MET A 265 17.86 -15.66 15.00
CA MET A 265 16.80 -16.58 14.58
C MET A 265 17.15 -17.42 13.32
N GLN A 266 18.32 -18.06 13.31
CA GLN A 266 18.89 -18.78 12.17
C GLN A 266 18.31 -20.19 11.95
N SER A 267 17.31 -20.64 12.75
CA SER A 267 16.75 -21.97 12.55
C SER A 267 15.88 -22.03 11.29
N SER A 268 15.90 -23.19 10.61
CA SER A 268 15.07 -23.44 9.42
C SER A 268 13.56 -23.22 9.67
N GLN A 269 13.11 -23.48 10.90
CA GLN A 269 11.72 -23.22 11.31
C GLN A 269 11.38 -21.73 11.28
N TRP A 270 12.29 -20.86 11.76
CA TRP A 270 12.08 -19.39 11.68
C TRP A 270 12.06 -18.88 10.25
N GLU A 271 12.92 -19.42 9.39
CA GLU A 271 12.96 -19.04 7.97
C GLU A 271 11.62 -19.36 7.27
N GLN A 272 11.09 -20.57 7.48
CA GLN A 272 9.80 -20.98 6.95
C GLN A 272 8.65 -20.13 7.51
N ASN A 273 8.64 -19.89 8.82
CA ASN A 273 7.59 -19.10 9.46
C ASN A 273 7.59 -17.65 8.96
N LEU A 274 8.76 -17.02 8.81
CA LEU A 274 8.87 -15.66 8.28
C LEU A 274 8.48 -15.58 6.80
N HIS A 275 8.79 -16.63 6.03
CA HIS A 275 8.35 -16.68 4.63
C HIS A 275 6.82 -16.75 4.51
N MET A 276 6.19 -17.63 5.31
CA MET A 276 4.72 -17.70 5.36
C MET A 276 4.08 -16.41 5.88
N ALA A 277 4.62 -15.87 6.99
CA ALA A 277 4.13 -14.62 7.56
C ALA A 277 4.20 -13.49 6.54
N MET A 278 5.27 -13.41 5.75
CA MET A 278 5.43 -12.39 4.71
C MET A 278 4.31 -12.46 3.67
N GLN A 279 3.97 -13.65 3.17
CA GLN A 279 2.89 -13.82 2.20
C GLN A 279 1.53 -13.31 2.74
N TRP A 280 1.23 -13.59 4.01
CA TRP A 280 -0.02 -13.13 4.64
C TRP A 280 -0.04 -11.63 4.85
N VAL A 281 1.04 -11.05 5.39
CA VAL A 281 1.06 -9.61 5.68
C VAL A 281 1.15 -8.76 4.41
N GLU A 282 1.81 -9.23 3.35
CA GLU A 282 1.76 -8.62 2.01
C GLU A 282 0.34 -8.60 1.47
N THR A 283 -0.35 -9.72 1.56
CA THR A 283 -1.74 -9.87 1.15
C THR A 283 -2.65 -8.85 1.83
N ILE A 284 -2.51 -8.71 3.15
CA ILE A 284 -3.25 -7.72 3.94
C ILE A 284 -2.87 -6.31 3.49
N ALA A 285 -1.57 -6.01 3.42
CA ALA A 285 -1.08 -4.70 3.03
C ALA A 285 -1.57 -4.28 1.63
N PHE A 286 -1.57 -5.19 0.66
CA PHE A 286 -2.00 -4.91 -0.71
C PHE A 286 -3.50 -4.59 -0.82
N SER A 287 -4.32 -5.15 0.05
CA SER A 287 -5.76 -4.86 0.10
C SER A 287 -6.09 -3.41 0.52
N HIS A 288 -5.12 -2.69 1.12
CA HIS A 288 -5.29 -1.31 1.54
C HIS A 288 -5.71 -0.36 0.39
N CYS A 289 -5.15 -0.54 -0.82
CA CYS A 289 -5.47 0.31 -1.98
C CYS A 289 -6.97 0.32 -2.35
N CYS A 290 -7.69 -0.77 -2.05
CA CYS A 290 -9.14 -0.87 -2.29
C CYS A 290 -9.96 -0.07 -1.28
N LEU A 291 -9.42 0.19 -0.09
CA LEU A 291 -10.16 0.80 1.01
C LEU A 291 -10.26 2.32 0.88
N ASN A 292 -9.26 2.97 0.28
CA ASN A 292 -9.26 4.42 0.09
C ASN A 292 -10.52 4.92 -0.63
N PRO A 293 -10.91 4.40 -1.82
CA PRO A 293 -12.16 4.78 -2.49
C PRO A 293 -13.42 4.50 -1.66
N ILE A 294 -13.43 3.37 -0.96
CA ILE A 294 -14.55 2.96 -0.12
C ILE A 294 -14.74 3.96 1.02
N ILE A 295 -13.67 4.36 1.71
CA ILE A 295 -13.72 5.35 2.78
C ILE A 295 -14.22 6.70 2.25
N TYR A 296 -13.77 7.14 1.06
CA TYR A 296 -14.25 8.38 0.44
C TYR A 296 -15.73 8.33 0.10
N ALA A 297 -16.22 7.19 -0.43
CA ALA A 297 -17.62 7.02 -0.76
C ALA A 297 -18.53 6.98 0.48
N PHE A 298 -18.13 6.27 1.54
CA PHE A 298 -18.97 6.13 2.74
C PHE A 298 -18.91 7.34 3.68
N VAL A 299 -17.75 7.98 3.84
CA VAL A 299 -17.59 9.09 4.78
C VAL A 299 -17.82 10.45 4.12
N GLY A 300 -17.83 10.53 2.77
CA GLY A 300 -17.93 11.76 1.97
C GLY A 300 -19.25 12.01 1.29
N GLN A 301 -20.26 12.64 1.96
CA GLN A 301 -21.52 12.97 1.29
C GLN A 301 -21.33 13.70 -0.05
N LYS A 302 -20.45 14.72 -0.11
CA LYS A 302 -20.18 15.45 -1.35
C LYS A 302 -19.59 14.52 -2.42
N PHE A 303 -18.61 13.71 -2.05
CA PHE A 303 -17.97 12.75 -2.96
C PHE A 303 -18.97 11.68 -3.43
N ARG A 304 -19.79 11.14 -2.51
CA ARG A 304 -20.85 10.18 -2.82
C ARG A 304 -21.86 10.74 -3.81
N ASN A 305 -22.29 11.99 -3.66
CA ASN A 305 -23.25 12.62 -4.57
C ASN A 305 -22.65 12.83 -5.96
N LEU A 306 -21.36 13.22 -6.04
CA LEU A 306 -20.65 13.37 -7.32
C LEU A 306 -20.42 12.02 -8.00
N PHE A 307 -20.10 10.99 -7.22
CA PHE A 307 -19.97 9.61 -7.69
C PHE A 307 -21.28 9.09 -8.28
N LEU A 308 -22.40 9.26 -7.59
CA LEU A 308 -23.72 8.90 -8.08
C LEU A 308 -24.10 9.68 -9.35
N LYS A 309 -23.69 10.94 -9.46
CA LYS A 309 -23.90 11.73 -10.68
C LYS A 309 -23.13 11.17 -11.88
N ILE A 310 -21.87 10.78 -11.70
CA ILE A 310 -21.08 10.14 -12.76
C ILE A 310 -21.70 8.79 -13.15
N LEU A 311 -22.12 7.97 -12.18
CA LEU A 311 -22.75 6.69 -12.47
C LEU A 311 -24.06 6.87 -13.27
N LYS A 312 -24.88 7.86 -12.94
CA LYS A 312 -26.09 8.20 -13.71
C LYS A 312 -25.77 8.65 -15.14
N GLU A 313 -24.71 9.44 -15.32
CA GLU A 313 -24.27 9.87 -16.65
C GLU A 313 -23.73 8.72 -17.52
N TRP A 314 -23.05 7.73 -16.92
CA TRP A 314 -22.43 6.61 -17.63
C TRP A 314 -23.40 5.44 -17.84
N PHE A 315 -24.34 5.26 -16.93
CA PHE A 315 -25.32 4.16 -16.95
C PHE A 315 -26.76 4.67 -16.79
N PRO A 316 -27.26 5.52 -17.73
CA PRO A 316 -28.59 6.11 -17.60
C PRO A 316 -29.70 5.05 -17.52
N LEU A 317 -29.60 3.96 -18.26
CA LEU A 317 -30.61 2.89 -18.30
C LEU A 317 -30.77 2.12 -16.98
N CYS A 318 -29.72 2.03 -16.14
CA CYS A 318 -29.81 1.35 -14.84
C CYS A 318 -30.49 2.21 -13.77
N PHE A 319 -30.47 3.55 -13.90
CA PHE A 319 -31.03 4.45 -12.90
C PHE A 319 -32.47 4.89 -13.19
N ASP A 320 -32.90 4.89 -14.46
CA ASP A 320 -34.29 5.22 -14.84
C ASP A 320 -35.29 4.12 -14.43
N GLN A 321 -34.84 2.87 -14.33
CA GLN A 321 -35.69 1.75 -13.84
C GLN A 321 -35.93 1.77 -12.33
N CYS A 322 -35.07 2.39 -11.51
CA CYS A 322 -35.27 2.47 -10.06
C CYS A 322 -36.21 3.61 -9.64
N VAL A 323 -36.49 4.58 -10.52
CA VAL A 323 -37.37 5.74 -10.21
C VAL A 323 -38.83 5.48 -10.57
N THR A 324 -39.12 4.45 -11.37
CA THR A 324 -40.50 4.10 -11.80
C THR A 324 -41.21 3.11 -10.86
N THR A 325 -40.62 2.77 -9.71
CA THR A 325 -41.19 1.82 -8.73
C THR A 325 -41.46 2.45 -7.34
N GLU A 326 -41.61 3.78 -7.23
CA GLU A 326 -42.18 4.43 -6.06
C GLU A 326 -43.45 5.19 -6.40
#